data_74d64a3beb8b91ea00d3a1a0139222f8
#
_entry.id   74d64a3beb8b91ea00d3a1a0139222f8
#
_cell.length_a   1.000
_cell.length_b   1.000
_cell.length_c   1.000
_cell.angle_alpha   90.00
_cell.angle_beta   90.00
_cell.angle_gamma   90.00
#
_symmetry.space_group_name_H-M   'P 1'
#
loop_
_entity.id
_entity.type
_entity.pdbx_description
1 polymer ?
#
loop_
_entity_poly.entity_id
_entity_poly.type
_entity_poly.pdbx_seq_one_letter_code
_entity_poly.pdbx_strand_id
1 'polypeptide(L)'
;MKYYNISKNIIACKNFLPSIKVDELYTDFLNNRTQFNIPNWRSKNYNDSKEFFSPSCGGFDFWITWEEAKKCELFITAVGNWVLTQGLRHYASDNNLPFFSLLERNVEWNVHVISYNNGGYYGWHKDNANSNLFTFNLIFNKGNKLKGGNMLFMDEGKIIEVPNENNFFCVFPSFISHAITPLYSEDNKEVPFLEQRFSVQFWTSLAGVN
;
A
#
# COMPACT_ATOMS: atom_id res chain seq x y z
N MET A 1 -13.99 0.48 13.62
CA MET A 1 -12.80 1.05 12.99
C MET A 1 -12.46 2.36 13.69
N LYS A 2 -11.20 2.58 14.02
CA LYS A 2 -10.75 3.80 14.68
C LYS A 2 -9.54 4.33 13.94
N TYR A 3 -9.69 5.44 13.22
CA TYR A 3 -8.59 6.17 12.62
C TYR A 3 -7.80 6.91 13.68
N TYR A 4 -6.52 7.12 13.40
CA TYR A 4 -5.65 7.98 14.20
C TYR A 4 -4.57 8.62 13.31
N ASN A 5 -4.04 9.77 13.74
CA ASN A 5 -2.97 10.45 13.04
C ASN A 5 -1.62 9.88 13.49
N ILE A 6 -0.82 9.41 12.55
CA ILE A 6 0.61 9.14 12.76
C ILE A 6 1.37 10.48 12.75
N SER A 7 0.97 11.35 11.83
CA SER A 7 1.38 12.75 11.74
C SER A 7 0.21 13.59 11.19
N LYS A 8 0.41 14.89 11.00
CA LYS A 8 -0.62 15.73 10.35
C LYS A 8 -0.91 15.34 8.89
N ASN A 9 0.01 14.61 8.25
CA ASN A 9 -0.10 14.21 6.85
C ASN A 9 -0.35 12.70 6.67
N ILE A 10 -0.39 11.91 7.73
CA ILE A 10 -0.53 10.46 7.65
C ILE A 10 -1.62 10.00 8.60
N ILE A 11 -2.68 9.44 8.05
CA ILE A 11 -3.77 8.83 8.80
C ILE A 11 -3.63 7.31 8.74
N ALA A 12 -3.91 6.63 9.84
CA ALA A 12 -3.84 5.18 9.92
C ALA A 12 -5.02 4.56 10.66
N CYS A 13 -5.17 3.25 10.48
CA CYS A 13 -6.15 2.43 11.18
C CYS A 13 -5.61 1.00 11.35
N LYS A 14 -5.61 0.48 12.58
CA LYS A 14 -5.33 -0.92 12.88
C LYS A 14 -6.61 -1.75 12.77
N ASN A 15 -6.45 -3.04 12.44
CA ASN A 15 -7.57 -3.95 12.25
C ASN A 15 -8.64 -3.35 11.32
N PHE A 16 -8.16 -2.86 10.18
CA PHE A 16 -8.94 -2.05 9.25
C PHE A 16 -10.13 -2.82 8.67
N LEU A 17 -9.92 -4.07 8.27
CA LEU A 17 -10.96 -4.92 7.72
C LEU A 17 -11.50 -5.91 8.77
N PRO A 18 -12.79 -6.26 8.71
CA PRO A 18 -13.29 -7.43 9.43
C PRO A 18 -12.51 -8.70 9.05
N SER A 19 -12.33 -9.63 10.00
CA SER A 19 -11.53 -10.85 9.78
C SER A 19 -11.97 -11.65 8.55
N ILE A 20 -13.28 -11.79 8.35
CA ILE A 20 -13.84 -12.50 7.19
C ILE A 20 -13.39 -11.85 5.86
N LYS A 21 -13.26 -10.53 5.82
CA LYS A 21 -12.80 -9.81 4.63
C LYS A 21 -11.30 -9.98 4.40
N VAL A 22 -10.53 -10.13 5.46
CA VAL A 22 -9.12 -10.48 5.35
C VAL A 22 -8.97 -11.88 4.75
N ASP A 23 -9.76 -12.85 5.18
CA ASP A 23 -9.72 -14.22 4.65
C ASP A 23 -10.16 -14.29 3.18
N GLU A 24 -11.20 -13.54 2.79
CA GLU A 24 -11.61 -13.38 1.38
C GLU A 24 -10.44 -12.83 0.54
N LEU A 25 -9.75 -11.79 1.02
CA LEU A 25 -8.61 -11.19 0.33
C LEU A 25 -7.45 -12.18 0.14
N TYR A 26 -7.11 -12.95 1.16
CA TYR A 26 -6.08 -14.00 1.04
C TYR A 26 -6.48 -15.09 0.05
N THR A 27 -7.77 -15.40 -0.05
CA THR A 27 -8.30 -16.30 -1.09
C THR A 27 -8.11 -15.71 -2.47
N ASP A 28 -8.38 -14.42 -2.65
CA ASP A 28 -8.14 -13.71 -3.91
C ASP A 28 -6.64 -13.69 -4.28
N PHE A 29 -5.75 -13.46 -3.32
CA PHE A 29 -4.31 -13.54 -3.57
C PHE A 29 -3.90 -14.92 -4.04
N LEU A 30 -4.43 -15.98 -3.43
CA LEU A 30 -4.13 -17.35 -3.82
C LEU A 30 -4.62 -17.66 -5.24
N ASN A 31 -5.85 -17.27 -5.56
CA ASN A 31 -6.45 -17.49 -6.87
C ASN A 31 -5.71 -16.76 -7.98
N ASN A 32 -5.13 -15.60 -7.67
CA ASN A 32 -4.37 -14.78 -8.62
C ASN A 32 -2.84 -14.97 -8.51
N ARG A 33 -2.37 -15.98 -7.78
CA ARG A 33 -0.94 -16.20 -7.52
C ARG A 33 -0.08 -16.22 -8.79
N THR A 34 -0.59 -16.80 -9.87
CA THR A 34 0.13 -16.91 -11.14
C THR A 34 0.25 -15.59 -11.89
N GLN A 35 -0.50 -14.56 -11.49
CA GLN A 35 -0.43 -13.22 -12.08
C GLN A 35 0.64 -12.34 -11.41
N PHE A 36 1.14 -12.74 -10.25
CA PHE A 36 2.24 -12.04 -9.61
C PHE A 36 3.53 -12.25 -10.40
N ASN A 37 4.06 -11.20 -10.96
CA ASN A 37 5.24 -11.21 -11.81
C ASN A 37 6.37 -10.39 -11.20
N ILE A 38 7.58 -10.60 -11.70
CA ILE A 38 8.70 -9.70 -11.41
C ILE A 38 8.39 -8.37 -12.10
N PRO A 39 8.34 -7.24 -11.36
CA PRO A 39 7.98 -5.96 -11.93
C PRO A 39 8.89 -5.56 -13.09
N ASN A 40 8.32 -5.22 -14.23
CA ASN A 40 9.07 -4.76 -15.40
C ASN A 40 9.86 -3.47 -15.14
N TRP A 41 9.45 -2.65 -14.18
CA TRP A 41 10.15 -1.43 -13.79
C TRP A 41 11.50 -1.71 -13.08
N ARG A 42 11.74 -2.93 -12.60
CA ARG A 42 13.06 -3.35 -12.12
C ARG A 42 14.16 -3.26 -13.16
N SER A 43 13.83 -3.40 -14.42
CA SER A 43 14.82 -3.54 -15.49
C SER A 43 15.17 -2.27 -16.21
N LYS A 44 14.40 -1.19 -16.09
CA LYS A 44 14.51 -0.05 -17.02
C LYS A 44 15.17 1.22 -16.47
N ASN A 45 15.24 1.45 -15.15
CA ASN A 45 15.71 2.74 -14.62
C ASN A 45 16.76 2.62 -13.51
N TYR A 46 17.45 1.50 -13.45
CA TYR A 46 18.23 1.12 -12.29
C TYR A 46 19.66 1.67 -12.26
N ASN A 47 20.23 2.01 -13.42
CA ASN A 47 21.63 2.40 -13.50
C ASN A 47 21.90 3.89 -13.27
N ASP A 48 20.86 4.73 -13.24
CA ASP A 48 21.05 6.18 -13.28
C ASP A 48 20.79 6.92 -11.96
N SER A 49 20.24 6.28 -10.94
CA SER A 49 20.01 6.94 -9.65
C SER A 49 20.50 6.10 -8.46
N LYS A 50 21.78 6.22 -8.17
CA LYS A 50 22.43 5.54 -7.02
C LYS A 50 21.92 5.98 -5.64
N GLU A 51 21.03 6.98 -5.56
CA GLU A 51 20.66 7.60 -4.29
C GLU A 51 19.21 7.36 -3.84
N PHE A 52 18.29 6.90 -4.69
CA PHE A 52 16.88 6.85 -4.34
C PHE A 52 16.11 5.57 -4.65
N PHE A 53 16.69 4.60 -5.34
CA PHE A 53 16.00 3.35 -5.68
C PHE A 53 16.89 2.14 -5.44
N SER A 54 16.61 1.44 -4.38
CA SER A 54 17.04 0.06 -4.25
C SER A 54 15.96 -0.86 -4.80
N PRO A 55 16.31 -1.90 -5.61
CA PRO A 55 15.31 -2.85 -6.07
C PRO A 55 14.64 -3.51 -4.89
N SER A 56 13.34 -3.66 -4.96
CA SER A 56 12.67 -4.61 -4.10
C SER A 56 13.15 -6.01 -4.51
N CYS A 57 14.05 -6.61 -3.75
CA CYS A 57 14.44 -7.97 -3.98
C CYS A 57 13.29 -8.88 -3.55
N GLY A 58 12.71 -9.65 -4.47
CA GLY A 58 11.70 -10.66 -4.16
C GLY A 58 10.25 -10.13 -4.06
N GLY A 59 9.97 -8.90 -4.45
CA GLY A 59 8.58 -8.47 -4.66
C GLY A 59 8.05 -8.99 -5.99
N PHE A 60 6.86 -9.53 -5.97
CA PHE A 60 6.07 -9.84 -7.15
C PHE A 60 4.89 -8.91 -7.16
N ASP A 61 4.58 -8.30 -8.28
CA ASP A 61 3.48 -7.37 -8.37
C ASP A 61 2.37 -7.83 -9.31
N PHE A 62 1.20 -7.26 -9.09
CA PHE A 62 0.01 -7.48 -9.85
C PHE A 62 -0.74 -6.15 -9.94
N TRP A 63 -1.05 -5.73 -11.16
CA TRP A 63 -1.77 -4.50 -11.44
C TRP A 63 -3.17 -4.81 -11.91
N ILE A 64 -4.15 -4.12 -11.34
CA ILE A 64 -5.54 -4.16 -11.78
C ILE A 64 -5.98 -2.75 -12.08
N THR A 65 -6.48 -2.51 -13.26
CA THR A 65 -7.15 -1.26 -13.58
C THR A 65 -8.46 -1.15 -12.81
N TRP A 66 -8.91 0.08 -12.56
CA TRP A 66 -10.20 0.30 -11.91
C TRP A 66 -11.39 -0.35 -12.65
N GLU A 67 -11.34 -0.35 -13.98
CA GLU A 67 -12.37 -0.98 -14.80
C GLU A 67 -12.38 -2.52 -14.68
N GLU A 68 -11.21 -3.11 -14.56
CA GLU A 68 -11.09 -4.56 -14.30
C GLU A 68 -11.55 -4.89 -12.88
N ALA A 69 -11.16 -4.09 -11.90
CA ALA A 69 -11.56 -4.27 -10.51
C ALA A 69 -13.08 -4.20 -10.34
N LYS A 70 -13.77 -3.27 -11.04
CA LYS A 70 -15.23 -3.18 -11.06
C LYS A 70 -15.89 -4.43 -11.66
N LYS A 71 -15.32 -4.98 -12.73
CA LYS A 71 -15.89 -6.15 -13.44
C LYS A 71 -15.74 -7.44 -12.65
N CYS A 72 -14.69 -7.53 -11.85
CA CYS A 72 -14.35 -8.77 -11.14
C CYS A 72 -15.05 -8.91 -9.79
N GLU A 73 -15.86 -7.94 -9.35
CA GLU A 73 -16.41 -7.88 -7.98
C GLU A 73 -15.34 -8.12 -6.91
N LEU A 74 -14.08 -7.87 -7.28
CA LEU A 74 -12.98 -8.12 -6.40
C LEU A 74 -13.16 -7.32 -5.12
N PHE A 75 -12.87 -7.95 -4.03
CA PHE A 75 -12.85 -7.37 -2.71
C PHE A 75 -12.15 -6.00 -2.65
N ILE A 76 -11.11 -5.81 -3.47
CA ILE A 76 -10.38 -4.56 -3.69
C ILE A 76 -11.33 -3.39 -4.03
N THR A 77 -12.37 -3.62 -4.85
CA THR A 77 -13.36 -2.59 -5.20
C THR A 77 -14.23 -2.21 -4.00
N ALA A 78 -14.62 -3.20 -3.21
CA ALA A 78 -15.38 -2.98 -1.99
C ALA A 78 -14.55 -2.21 -0.95
N VAL A 79 -13.25 -2.50 -0.84
CA VAL A 79 -12.33 -1.77 0.04
C VAL A 79 -12.18 -0.32 -0.41
N GLY A 80 -11.95 -0.06 -1.69
CA GLY A 80 -11.82 1.31 -2.21
C GLY A 80 -13.07 2.13 -1.91
N ASN A 81 -14.24 1.62 -2.24
CA ASN A 81 -15.51 2.28 -1.94
C ASN A 81 -15.72 2.48 -0.43
N TRP A 82 -15.37 1.48 0.36
CA TRP A 82 -15.57 1.53 1.79
C TRP A 82 -14.62 2.52 2.49
N VAL A 83 -13.34 2.56 2.10
CA VAL A 83 -12.36 3.53 2.62
C VAL A 83 -12.81 4.96 2.38
N LEU A 84 -13.32 5.25 1.19
CA LEU A 84 -13.75 6.61 0.84
C LEU A 84 -15.11 6.98 1.42
N THR A 85 -16.00 6.03 1.56
CA THR A 85 -17.38 6.32 1.96
C THR A 85 -17.59 6.23 3.46
N GLN A 86 -16.76 5.49 4.19
CA GLN A 86 -17.03 5.09 5.57
C GLN A 86 -16.23 5.83 6.64
N GLY A 87 -15.98 7.08 6.49
CA GLY A 87 -15.56 7.85 7.64
C GLY A 87 -14.17 8.45 7.57
N LEU A 88 -13.33 8.13 6.56
CA LEU A 88 -12.05 8.81 6.40
C LEU A 88 -12.23 10.31 6.18
N ARG A 89 -13.22 10.70 5.37
CA ARG A 89 -13.57 12.11 5.13
C ARG A 89 -14.05 12.78 6.40
N HIS A 90 -14.95 12.15 7.13
CA HIS A 90 -15.43 12.68 8.41
C HIS A 90 -14.28 12.81 9.40
N TYR A 91 -13.46 11.78 9.53
CA TYR A 91 -12.29 11.83 10.40
C TYR A 91 -11.36 12.99 10.05
N ALA A 92 -11.05 13.19 8.77
CA ALA A 92 -10.18 14.26 8.30
C ALA A 92 -10.77 15.64 8.56
N SER A 93 -12.08 15.80 8.37
CA SER A 93 -12.82 17.03 8.68
C SER A 93 -12.79 17.34 10.18
N ASP A 94 -13.13 16.37 11.02
CA ASP A 94 -13.20 16.52 12.48
C ASP A 94 -11.83 16.83 13.11
N ASN A 95 -10.74 16.39 12.45
CA ASN A 95 -9.37 16.63 12.90
C ASN A 95 -8.67 17.79 12.19
N ASN A 96 -9.42 18.58 11.41
CA ASN A 96 -8.91 19.74 10.68
C ASN A 96 -7.66 19.43 9.82
N LEU A 97 -7.76 18.41 8.97
CA LEU A 97 -6.72 17.97 8.06
C LEU A 97 -7.03 18.46 6.63
N PRO A 98 -6.72 19.72 6.29
CA PRO A 98 -7.26 20.39 5.10
C PRO A 98 -6.86 19.72 3.79
N PHE A 99 -5.67 19.11 3.70
CA PHE A 99 -5.24 18.44 2.47
C PHE A 99 -6.17 17.26 2.13
N PHE A 100 -6.69 16.56 3.13
CA PHE A 100 -7.58 15.43 2.93
C PHE A 100 -8.99 15.81 2.45
N SER A 101 -9.36 17.08 2.44
CA SER A 101 -10.60 17.55 1.79
C SER A 101 -10.58 17.28 0.29
N LEU A 102 -9.40 17.19 -0.33
CA LEU A 102 -9.25 16.83 -1.74
C LEU A 102 -9.72 15.41 -2.06
N LEU A 103 -9.87 14.53 -1.05
CA LEU A 103 -10.45 13.20 -1.25
C LEU A 103 -11.88 13.23 -1.83
N GLU A 104 -12.59 14.33 -1.67
CA GLU A 104 -13.93 14.51 -2.23
C GLU A 104 -13.95 14.64 -3.75
N ARG A 105 -12.82 15.01 -4.34
CA ARG A 105 -12.67 15.28 -5.78
C ARG A 105 -11.97 14.17 -6.54
N ASN A 106 -11.63 13.09 -5.87
CA ASN A 106 -10.92 11.98 -6.49
C ASN A 106 -11.86 11.06 -7.27
N VAL A 107 -11.46 10.65 -8.45
CA VAL A 107 -12.30 9.90 -9.38
C VAL A 107 -11.64 8.71 -10.04
N GLU A 108 -10.33 8.65 -10.07
CA GLU A 108 -9.60 7.55 -10.69
C GLU A 108 -8.76 6.82 -9.68
N TRP A 109 -8.76 5.49 -9.79
CA TRP A 109 -8.05 4.60 -8.90
C TRP A 109 -7.23 3.61 -9.71
N ASN A 110 -5.97 3.50 -9.36
CA ASN A 110 -5.16 2.37 -9.76
C ASN A 110 -4.91 1.50 -8.54
N VAL A 111 -4.91 0.20 -8.73
CA VAL A 111 -4.66 -0.78 -7.67
C VAL A 111 -3.40 -1.56 -7.99
N HIS A 112 -2.54 -1.67 -7.01
CA HIS A 112 -1.30 -2.42 -7.10
C HIS A 112 -1.16 -3.33 -5.89
N VAL A 113 -0.94 -4.61 -6.12
CA VAL A 113 -0.69 -5.59 -5.07
C VAL A 113 0.74 -6.05 -5.17
N ILE A 114 1.49 -5.92 -4.09
CA ILE A 114 2.88 -6.39 -4.02
C ILE A 114 2.99 -7.45 -2.94
N SER A 115 3.60 -8.57 -3.29
CA SER A 115 3.99 -9.63 -2.38
C SER A 115 5.49 -9.54 -2.08
N TYR A 116 5.86 -9.58 -0.82
CA TYR A 116 7.25 -9.54 -0.37
C TYR A 116 7.61 -10.81 0.39
N ASN A 117 8.72 -11.41 0.01
CA ASN A 117 9.29 -12.57 0.68
C ASN A 117 10.57 -12.19 1.45
N ASN A 118 11.30 -13.18 1.97
CA ASN A 118 12.60 -12.99 2.61
C ASN A 118 13.54 -12.19 1.70
N GLY A 119 14.21 -11.17 2.25
CA GLY A 119 15.05 -10.22 1.53
C GLY A 119 14.30 -9.13 0.76
N GLY A 120 12.95 -9.16 0.75
CA GLY A 120 12.14 -8.15 0.07
C GLY A 120 12.22 -6.79 0.78
N TYR A 121 12.24 -5.71 0.02
CA TYR A 121 12.18 -4.33 0.51
C TYR A 121 11.72 -3.40 -0.61
N TYR A 122 11.38 -2.16 -0.26
CA TYR A 122 11.14 -1.10 -1.22
C TYR A 122 11.92 0.15 -0.80
N GLY A 123 12.79 0.60 -1.69
CA GLY A 123 13.62 1.79 -1.44
C GLY A 123 12.80 3.08 -1.30
N TRP A 124 13.41 4.14 -0.82
CA TRP A 124 12.78 5.45 -0.72
C TRP A 124 12.27 5.94 -2.08
N HIS A 125 10.99 6.28 -2.15
CA HIS A 125 10.33 6.77 -3.36
C HIS A 125 9.13 7.65 -3.01
N LYS A 126 8.53 8.24 -4.05
CA LYS A 126 7.28 9.00 -3.99
C LYS A 126 6.34 8.44 -5.05
N ASP A 127 5.05 8.46 -4.76
CA ASP A 127 4.01 7.94 -5.64
C ASP A 127 3.32 9.03 -6.47
N ASN A 128 3.89 10.22 -6.53
CA ASN A 128 3.29 11.39 -7.19
C ASN A 128 3.43 11.40 -8.73
N ALA A 129 3.89 10.31 -9.33
CA ALA A 129 3.82 10.12 -10.78
C ALA A 129 2.34 10.09 -11.23
N ASN A 130 2.10 10.49 -12.47
CA ASN A 130 0.77 10.46 -13.09
C ASN A 130 -0.32 11.23 -12.31
N SER A 131 0.04 12.35 -11.68
CA SER A 131 -0.90 13.20 -10.94
C SER A 131 -1.57 12.54 -9.73
N ASN A 132 -0.98 11.49 -9.18
CA ASN A 132 -1.48 10.88 -7.96
C ASN A 132 -1.43 11.86 -6.79
N LEU A 133 -2.56 12.02 -6.10
CA LEU A 133 -2.68 12.88 -4.93
C LEU A 133 -2.50 12.13 -3.61
N PHE A 134 -3.11 10.97 -3.51
CA PHE A 134 -3.07 10.15 -2.31
C PHE A 134 -2.63 8.72 -2.63
N THR A 135 -1.83 8.19 -1.74
CA THR A 135 -1.50 6.78 -1.64
C THR A 135 -2.22 6.19 -0.44
N PHE A 136 -2.98 5.14 -0.69
CA PHE A 136 -3.61 4.29 0.30
C PHE A 136 -2.85 2.97 0.32
N ASN A 137 -2.48 2.52 1.49
CA ASN A 137 -1.75 1.27 1.62
C ASN A 137 -2.37 0.40 2.71
N LEU A 138 -2.73 -0.84 2.33
CA LEU A 138 -3.15 -1.88 3.26
C LEU A 138 -2.03 -2.90 3.36
N ILE A 139 -1.66 -3.23 4.58
CA ILE A 139 -0.59 -4.17 4.89
C ILE A 139 -1.20 -5.44 5.46
N PHE A 140 -0.78 -6.57 4.91
CA PHE A 140 -1.16 -7.89 5.38
C PHE A 140 0.08 -8.74 5.64
N ASN A 141 0.18 -9.29 6.86
CA ASN A 141 1.28 -10.15 7.31
C ASN A 141 0.71 -11.21 8.26
N LYS A 142 -0.18 -12.06 7.72
CA LYS A 142 -0.96 -13.03 8.53
C LYS A 142 -0.07 -14.08 9.21
N GLY A 143 0.98 -14.52 8.53
CA GLY A 143 1.83 -15.60 9.01
C GLY A 143 2.81 -15.20 10.11
N ASN A 144 3.11 -13.90 10.26
CA ASN A 144 4.16 -13.37 11.15
C ASN A 144 5.53 -14.07 11.01
N LYS A 145 5.78 -14.72 9.87
CA LYS A 145 7.02 -15.44 9.57
C LYS A 145 8.14 -14.52 9.14
N LEU A 146 7.77 -13.31 8.69
CA LEU A 146 8.70 -12.29 8.22
C LEU A 146 8.77 -11.17 9.25
N LYS A 147 9.96 -10.91 9.75
CA LYS A 147 10.32 -9.76 10.60
C LYS A 147 10.79 -8.60 9.71
N GLY A 148 10.77 -7.37 10.21
CA GLY A 148 11.03 -6.19 9.40
C GLY A 148 9.83 -5.81 8.54
N GLY A 149 10.07 -5.25 7.35
CA GLY A 149 8.99 -4.80 6.46
C GLY A 149 8.21 -3.61 6.99
N ASN A 150 8.77 -2.85 7.93
CA ASN A 150 8.17 -1.63 8.47
C ASN A 150 8.09 -0.57 7.38
N MET A 151 7.03 0.21 7.38
CA MET A 151 6.95 1.39 6.51
C MET A 151 7.69 2.55 7.17
N LEU A 152 8.50 3.23 6.37
CA LEU A 152 9.17 4.48 6.73
C LEU A 152 8.56 5.62 5.94
N PHE A 153 8.35 6.75 6.59
CA PHE A 153 7.92 7.99 5.97
C PHE A 153 8.88 9.10 6.29
N MET A 154 9.17 9.95 5.31
CA MET A 154 9.86 11.23 5.52
C MET A 154 8.83 12.33 5.57
N ASP A 155 8.42 12.73 6.75
CA ASP A 155 7.43 13.78 6.95
C ASP A 155 8.01 14.90 7.81
N GLU A 156 7.91 16.13 7.35
CA GLU A 156 8.43 17.34 8.00
C GLU A 156 9.90 17.22 8.45
N GLY A 157 10.73 16.58 7.63
CA GLY A 157 12.16 16.38 7.91
C GLY A 157 12.45 15.32 8.97
N LYS A 158 11.48 14.52 9.39
CA LYS A 158 11.64 13.42 10.33
C LYS A 158 11.30 12.09 9.67
N ILE A 159 12.04 11.06 10.07
CA ILE A 159 11.68 9.69 9.70
C ILE A 159 10.68 9.17 10.74
N ILE A 160 9.53 8.74 10.24
CA ILE A 160 8.48 8.08 11.02
C ILE A 160 8.47 6.62 10.60
N GLU A 161 8.58 5.72 11.56
CA GLU A 161 8.52 4.28 11.32
C GLU A 161 7.18 3.71 11.80
N VAL A 162 6.54 2.93 10.93
CA VAL A 162 5.27 2.25 11.18
C VAL A 162 5.49 0.75 11.13
N PRO A 163 5.18 0.01 12.20
CA PRO A 163 5.38 -1.42 12.25
C PRO A 163 4.63 -2.18 11.14
N ASN A 164 5.23 -3.30 10.71
CA ASN A 164 4.63 -4.25 9.78
C ASN A 164 3.55 -5.09 10.50
N GLU A 165 2.39 -4.49 10.74
CA GLU A 165 1.26 -5.15 11.40
C GLU A 165 0.29 -5.72 10.35
N ASN A 166 -0.30 -6.89 10.65
CA ASN A 166 -1.34 -7.47 9.81
C ASN A 166 -2.62 -6.63 9.84
N ASN A 167 -3.28 -6.50 8.68
CA ASN A 167 -4.53 -5.77 8.56
C ASN A 167 -4.42 -4.29 9.01
N PHE A 168 -3.32 -3.68 8.59
CA PHE A 168 -3.02 -2.28 8.85
C PHE A 168 -3.30 -1.43 7.61
N PHE A 169 -3.90 -0.28 7.82
CA PHE A 169 -4.19 0.69 6.78
C PHE A 169 -3.51 2.02 7.08
N CYS A 170 -2.96 2.65 6.05
CA CYS A 170 -2.58 4.05 6.10
C CYS A 170 -2.89 4.78 4.79
N VAL A 171 -3.08 6.08 4.91
CA VAL A 171 -3.26 7.00 3.77
C VAL A 171 -2.41 8.24 3.99
N PHE A 172 -1.80 8.69 2.92
CA PHE A 172 -0.90 9.85 2.92
C PHE A 172 -0.85 10.51 1.54
N PRO A 173 -0.46 11.80 1.46
CA PRO A 173 -0.19 12.47 0.19
C PRO A 173 0.90 11.76 -0.59
N SER A 174 0.67 11.48 -1.88
CA SER A 174 1.59 10.73 -2.74
C SER A 174 2.98 11.37 -2.91
N PHE A 175 3.12 12.66 -2.57
CA PHE A 175 4.42 13.35 -2.59
C PHE A 175 5.28 13.07 -1.34
N ILE A 176 4.74 12.43 -0.30
CA ILE A 176 5.52 12.02 0.87
C ILE A 176 6.44 10.87 0.48
N SER A 177 7.74 11.08 0.70
CA SER A 177 8.74 10.04 0.48
C SER A 177 8.55 8.93 1.50
N HIS A 178 8.54 7.69 1.03
CA HIS A 178 8.34 6.52 1.87
C HIS A 178 9.14 5.31 1.38
N ALA A 179 9.30 4.33 2.25
CA ALA A 179 10.06 3.11 1.99
C ALA A 179 9.50 1.93 2.78
N ILE A 180 9.93 0.72 2.44
CA ILE A 180 9.70 -0.49 3.22
C ILE A 180 11.06 -1.07 3.60
N THR A 181 11.29 -1.28 4.90
CA THR A 181 12.52 -1.89 5.39
C THR A 181 12.64 -3.34 4.94
N PRO A 182 13.86 -3.89 4.85
CA PRO A 182 14.06 -5.30 4.50
C PRO A 182 13.28 -6.25 5.40
N LEU A 183 12.80 -7.35 4.80
CA LEU A 183 12.12 -8.44 5.47
C LEU A 183 13.07 -9.62 5.67
N TYR A 184 12.93 -10.31 6.77
CA TYR A 184 13.76 -11.47 7.12
C TYR A 184 12.90 -12.60 7.69
N SER A 185 13.10 -13.81 7.19
CA SER A 185 12.65 -15.03 7.86
C SER A 185 13.70 -15.50 8.88
N GLU A 186 13.28 -16.26 9.89
CA GLU A 186 14.19 -16.72 10.95
C GLU A 186 15.31 -17.62 10.45
N ASP A 187 15.02 -18.45 9.43
CA ASP A 187 15.98 -19.36 8.82
C ASP A 187 16.60 -18.81 7.52
N ASN A 188 16.37 -17.54 7.23
CA ASN A 188 16.81 -16.85 6.02
C ASN A 188 16.36 -17.52 4.70
N LYS A 189 15.21 -18.20 4.73
CA LYS A 189 14.60 -18.84 3.56
C LYS A 189 13.34 -18.13 3.14
N GLU A 190 12.90 -18.45 1.93
CA GLU A 190 11.58 -18.02 1.47
C GLU A 190 10.47 -18.64 2.32
N VAL A 191 9.43 -17.87 2.56
CA VAL A 191 8.21 -18.36 3.22
C VAL A 191 7.14 -18.71 2.19
N PRO A 192 6.19 -19.60 2.54
CA PRO A 192 5.04 -19.91 1.68
C PRO A 192 4.29 -18.66 1.24
N PHE A 193 3.72 -18.69 0.03
CA PHE A 193 3.10 -17.51 -0.58
C PHE A 193 2.11 -16.78 0.35
N LEU A 194 1.19 -17.51 1.00
CA LEU A 194 0.21 -16.87 1.91
C LEU A 194 0.78 -16.41 3.26
N GLU A 195 2.03 -16.73 3.55
CA GLU A 195 2.76 -16.26 4.73
C GLU A 195 3.65 -15.05 4.42
N GLN A 196 3.70 -14.63 3.14
CA GLN A 196 4.41 -13.44 2.72
C GLN A 196 3.72 -12.18 3.24
N ARG A 197 4.45 -11.07 3.18
CA ARG A 197 3.88 -9.76 3.42
C ARG A 197 3.28 -9.22 2.12
N PHE A 198 2.03 -8.79 2.17
CA PHE A 198 1.37 -8.14 1.05
C PHE A 198 1.16 -6.65 1.34
N SER A 199 1.35 -5.84 0.32
CA SER A 199 0.86 -4.46 0.25
C SER A 199 -0.22 -4.40 -0.81
N VAL A 200 -1.40 -3.90 -0.47
CA VAL A 200 -2.42 -3.51 -1.43
C VAL A 200 -2.44 -1.99 -1.46
N GLN A 201 -2.02 -1.43 -2.58
CA GLN A 201 -1.89 0.01 -2.77
C GLN A 201 -2.96 0.53 -3.70
N PHE A 202 -3.49 1.70 -3.37
CA PHE A 202 -4.40 2.45 -4.23
C PHE A 202 -3.83 3.85 -4.40
N TRP A 203 -3.90 4.35 -5.62
CA TRP A 203 -3.59 5.75 -5.90
C TRP A 203 -4.81 6.44 -6.45
N THR A 204 -4.98 7.68 -6.04
CA THR A 204 -6.07 8.51 -6.52
C THR A 204 -5.53 9.72 -7.25
N SER A 205 -6.17 10.06 -8.36
CA SER A 205 -5.90 11.27 -9.11
C SER A 205 -7.12 12.19 -9.17
N LEU A 206 -6.91 13.47 -9.53
CA LEU A 206 -8.02 14.37 -9.81
C LEU A 206 -8.64 14.04 -11.16
N ALA A 207 -9.98 14.06 -11.24
CA ALA A 207 -10.66 13.95 -12.51
C ALA A 207 -10.27 15.07 -13.46
N GLY A 208 -9.99 14.73 -14.71
CA GLY A 208 -9.84 15.70 -15.78
C GLY A 208 -8.45 16.37 -15.90
N VAL A 209 -7.44 15.84 -15.22
CA VAL A 209 -6.04 16.22 -15.42
C VAL A 209 -5.38 15.13 -16.28
N ASN A 210 -5.72 15.07 -17.53
CA ASN A 210 -5.04 14.29 -18.58
C ASN A 210 -4.31 15.24 -19.51
#